data_288a6e9feb7d8643323079ca6f614ef9
#
_entry.id   288a6e9feb7d8643323079ca6f614ef9
#
_cell.length_a   1.000
_cell.length_b   1.000
_cell.length_c   1.000
_cell.angle_alpha   90.00
_cell.angle_beta   90.00
_cell.angle_gamma   90.00
#
_symmetry.space_group_name_H-M   'P 1'
#
loop_
_entity.id
_entity.type
_entity.pdbx_description
1 polymer ?
#
loop_
_entity_poly.entity_id
_entity_poly.type
_entity_poly.pdbx_seq_one_letter_code
_entity_poly.pdbx_strand_id
1 'polypeptide(L)'
;MRGRLILIGMPASGKTTIGAALARALSVPLYDADALTEQTVGCSIPEIFAAEGEAAFRALERRTLEALCTETETPCVIATGGGAVLTEQNRELLRRSGTVFWLDRPVDNIMSTDYAAGRPLLAGGEAALRALYAVRCPLYAACAHYRVPDGTVDQMKDYILRLWRDTP
;
A
#
# COMPACT_ATOMS: atom_id res chain seq x y z
N MET A 1 -15.03 5.82 17.15
CA MET A 1 -14.84 6.52 15.85
C MET A 1 -13.97 5.62 14.97
N ARG A 2 -14.40 5.33 13.75
CA ARG A 2 -13.60 4.52 12.83
C ARG A 2 -12.33 5.28 12.48
N GLY A 3 -11.18 4.63 12.65
CA GLY A 3 -9.87 5.21 12.44
C GLY A 3 -9.41 5.18 10.98
N ARG A 4 -8.15 4.85 10.72
CA ARG A 4 -7.58 4.76 9.38
C ARG A 4 -7.82 3.39 8.76
N LEU A 5 -8.29 3.35 7.50
CA LEU A 5 -8.32 2.16 6.66
C LEU A 5 -7.03 2.12 5.84
N ILE A 6 -6.16 1.17 6.12
CA ILE A 6 -4.81 1.11 5.54
C ILE A 6 -4.72 -0.04 4.55
N LEU A 7 -4.29 0.25 3.32
CA LEU A 7 -4.11 -0.73 2.25
C LEU A 7 -2.63 -1.06 2.07
N ILE A 8 -2.27 -2.33 2.18
CA ILE A 8 -0.95 -2.87 1.89
C ILE A 8 -1.01 -3.92 0.78
N GLY A 9 0.11 -4.23 0.16
CA GLY A 9 0.21 -5.25 -0.90
C GLY A 9 1.31 -4.93 -1.90
N MET A 10 1.51 -5.83 -2.85
CA MET A 10 2.54 -5.73 -3.88
C MET A 10 2.45 -4.43 -4.69
N PRO A 11 3.54 -3.94 -5.28
CA PRO A 11 3.47 -2.94 -6.34
C PRO A 11 2.48 -3.38 -7.41
N ALA A 12 1.69 -2.45 -7.94
CA ALA A 12 0.64 -2.70 -8.92
C ALA A 12 -0.52 -3.64 -8.48
N SER A 13 -0.68 -3.89 -7.17
CA SER A 13 -1.83 -4.66 -6.65
C SER A 13 -3.16 -3.89 -6.63
N GLY A 14 -3.17 -2.61 -7.06
CA GLY A 14 -4.40 -1.81 -7.15
C GLY A 14 -4.73 -0.98 -5.91
N LYS A 15 -3.80 -0.80 -4.96
CA LYS A 15 -4.03 -0.06 -3.71
C LYS A 15 -4.61 1.34 -3.93
N THR A 16 -4.04 2.11 -4.84
CA THR A 16 -4.50 3.47 -5.14
C THR A 16 -5.90 3.45 -5.77
N THR A 17 -6.16 2.54 -6.71
CA THR A 17 -7.46 2.41 -7.38
C THR A 17 -8.56 2.00 -6.41
N ILE A 18 -8.30 0.96 -5.61
CA ILE A 18 -9.25 0.46 -4.60
C ILE A 18 -9.40 1.49 -3.48
N GLY A 19 -8.30 2.14 -3.08
CA GLY A 19 -8.31 3.23 -2.11
C GLY A 19 -9.22 4.39 -2.54
N ALA A 20 -9.15 4.79 -3.81
CA ALA A 20 -10.02 5.83 -4.36
C ALA A 20 -11.50 5.42 -4.37
N ALA A 21 -11.79 4.15 -4.69
CA ALA A 21 -13.16 3.63 -4.65
C ALA A 21 -13.71 3.59 -3.21
N LEU A 22 -12.89 3.18 -2.24
CA LEU A 22 -13.24 3.16 -0.82
C LEU A 22 -13.44 4.56 -0.25
N ALA A 23 -12.52 5.48 -0.53
CA ALA A 23 -12.58 6.86 -0.07
C ALA A 23 -13.86 7.56 -0.56
N ARG A 24 -14.22 7.33 -1.83
CA ARG A 24 -15.47 7.83 -2.42
C ARG A 24 -16.70 7.21 -1.73
N ALA A 25 -16.71 5.89 -1.54
CA ALA A 25 -17.84 5.19 -0.93
C ALA A 25 -18.06 5.57 0.54
N LEU A 26 -16.99 5.93 1.25
CA LEU A 26 -17.02 6.35 2.65
C LEU A 26 -17.13 7.87 2.84
N SER A 27 -16.99 8.65 1.75
CA SER A 27 -16.90 10.12 1.78
C SER A 27 -15.78 10.64 2.70
N VAL A 28 -14.60 10.02 2.60
CA VAL A 28 -13.40 10.35 3.40
C VAL A 28 -12.20 10.61 2.49
N PRO A 29 -11.15 11.32 2.97
CA PRO A 29 -9.93 11.53 2.19
C PRO A 29 -9.18 10.22 1.91
N LEU A 30 -8.50 10.18 0.75
CA LEU A 30 -7.48 9.20 0.40
C LEU A 30 -6.10 9.85 0.48
N TYR A 31 -5.17 9.19 1.15
CA TYR A 31 -3.76 9.52 1.15
C TYR A 31 -2.96 8.39 0.49
N ASP A 32 -2.19 8.71 -0.55
CA ASP A 32 -1.26 7.79 -1.19
C ASP A 32 0.16 8.13 -0.72
N ALA A 33 0.80 7.18 -0.02
CA ALA A 33 2.09 7.39 0.60
C ALA A 33 3.21 7.61 -0.43
N ASP A 34 3.17 6.90 -1.58
CA ASP A 34 4.14 7.09 -2.65
C ASP A 34 4.01 8.49 -3.26
N ALA A 35 2.79 8.89 -3.60
CA ALA A 35 2.52 10.23 -4.16
C ALA A 35 2.89 11.35 -3.18
N LEU A 36 2.60 11.19 -1.90
CA LEU A 36 2.96 12.18 -0.88
C LEU A 36 4.48 12.28 -0.69
N THR A 37 5.19 11.15 -0.77
CA THR A 37 6.67 11.15 -0.73
C THR A 37 7.25 11.93 -1.91
N GLU A 38 6.79 11.67 -3.14
CA GLU A 38 7.22 12.41 -4.33
C GLU A 38 6.90 13.91 -4.24
N GLN A 39 5.71 14.25 -3.77
CA GLN A 39 5.31 15.64 -3.59
C GLN A 39 6.19 16.37 -2.55
N THR A 40 6.52 15.71 -1.46
CA THR A 40 7.34 16.30 -0.38
C THR A 40 8.77 16.53 -0.81
N VAL A 41 9.34 15.61 -1.60
CA VAL A 41 10.73 15.69 -2.08
C VAL A 41 10.87 16.53 -3.36
N GLY A 42 9.80 16.61 -4.15
CA GLY A 42 9.78 17.34 -5.42
C GLY A 42 10.39 16.57 -6.60
N CYS A 43 10.61 15.26 -6.45
CA CYS A 43 11.08 14.39 -7.53
C CYS A 43 10.43 13.00 -7.42
N SER A 44 10.48 12.22 -8.50
CA SER A 44 9.89 10.89 -8.56
C SER A 44 10.66 9.86 -7.75
N ILE A 45 9.98 8.79 -7.32
CA ILE A 45 10.63 7.67 -6.60
C ILE A 45 11.79 7.08 -7.40
N PRO A 46 11.70 6.83 -8.73
CA PRO A 46 12.85 6.39 -9.52
C PRO A 46 14.05 7.35 -9.46
N GLU A 47 13.81 8.66 -9.46
CA GLU A 47 14.86 9.66 -9.34
C GLU A 47 15.52 9.62 -7.96
N ILE A 48 14.74 9.44 -6.88
CA ILE A 48 15.29 9.27 -5.52
C ILE A 48 16.20 8.03 -5.46
N PHE A 49 15.72 6.89 -6.01
CA PHE A 49 16.53 5.66 -6.07
C PHE A 49 17.84 5.85 -6.86
N ALA A 50 17.78 6.56 -7.98
CA ALA A 50 18.97 6.81 -8.82
C ALA A 50 19.97 7.76 -8.16
N ALA A 51 19.47 8.79 -7.47
CA ALA A 51 20.32 9.82 -6.86
C ALA A 51 20.88 9.43 -5.50
N GLU A 52 20.05 8.83 -4.63
CA GLU A 52 20.35 8.64 -3.22
C GLU A 52 20.28 7.15 -2.77
N GLY A 53 19.78 6.27 -3.62
CA GLY A 53 19.67 4.84 -3.35
C GLY A 53 18.47 4.42 -2.49
N GLU A 54 18.35 3.10 -2.30
CA GLU A 54 17.20 2.52 -1.59
C GLU A 54 17.11 2.95 -0.13
N ALA A 55 18.25 3.06 0.58
CA ALA A 55 18.23 3.40 2.00
C ALA A 55 17.65 4.78 2.26
N ALA A 56 17.98 5.77 1.42
CA ALA A 56 17.43 7.13 1.51
C ALA A 56 15.92 7.12 1.23
N PHE A 57 15.47 6.40 0.19
CA PHE A 57 14.05 6.24 -0.08
C PHE A 57 13.31 5.62 1.11
N ARG A 58 13.85 4.55 1.73
CA ARG A 58 13.21 3.91 2.90
C ARG A 58 13.08 4.84 4.10
N ALA A 59 14.07 5.74 4.30
CA ALA A 59 13.98 6.75 5.35
C ALA A 59 12.86 7.77 5.07
N LEU A 60 12.69 8.18 3.81
CA LEU A 60 11.60 9.06 3.38
C LEU A 60 10.24 8.38 3.50
N GLU A 61 10.11 7.15 2.97
CA GLU A 61 8.90 6.32 3.09
C GLU A 61 8.45 6.20 4.55
N ARG A 62 9.38 5.93 5.46
CA ARG A 62 9.09 5.84 6.88
C ARG A 62 8.55 7.15 7.45
N ARG A 63 9.19 8.28 7.16
CA ARG A 63 8.73 9.61 7.62
C ARG A 63 7.32 9.91 7.11
N THR A 64 7.05 9.63 5.84
CA THR A 64 5.73 9.79 5.24
C THR A 64 4.69 8.92 5.95
N LEU A 65 5.01 7.66 6.23
CA LEU A 65 4.10 6.76 6.97
C LEU A 65 3.86 7.26 8.41
N GLU A 66 4.89 7.75 9.10
CA GLU A 66 4.75 8.32 10.44
C GLU A 66 3.79 9.53 10.41
N ALA A 67 3.97 10.47 9.49
CA ALA A 67 3.08 11.62 9.33
C ALA A 67 1.64 11.19 8.99
N LEU A 68 1.45 10.28 8.04
CA LEU A 68 0.14 9.75 7.68
C LEU A 68 -0.56 9.05 8.85
N CYS A 69 0.19 8.36 9.69
CA CYS A 69 -0.35 7.64 10.83
C CYS A 69 -0.66 8.52 12.04
N THR A 70 -0.06 9.70 12.14
CA THR A 70 -0.20 10.58 13.33
C THR A 70 -0.93 11.89 13.06
N GLU A 71 -0.77 12.46 11.85
CA GLU A 71 -1.21 13.83 11.55
C GLU A 71 -2.47 13.91 10.69
N THR A 72 -2.85 12.80 10.00
CA THR A 72 -4.05 12.82 9.16
C THR A 72 -5.33 12.77 9.96
N GLU A 73 -6.34 13.48 9.44
CA GLU A 73 -7.70 13.40 9.98
C GLU A 73 -8.27 11.99 9.84
N THR A 74 -9.13 11.61 10.77
CA THR A 74 -9.83 10.33 10.75
C THR A 74 -11.34 10.57 10.73
N PRO A 75 -12.11 9.73 10.03
CA PRO A 75 -11.68 8.56 9.26
C PRO A 75 -11.02 8.92 7.92
N CYS A 76 -10.08 8.09 7.45
CA CYS A 76 -9.44 8.24 6.15
C CYS A 76 -9.01 6.88 5.58
N VAL A 77 -8.66 6.87 4.28
CA VAL A 77 -8.02 5.73 3.59
C VAL A 77 -6.56 6.07 3.33
N ILE A 78 -5.65 5.14 3.62
CA ILE A 78 -4.22 5.26 3.33
C ILE A 78 -3.81 4.12 2.39
N ALA A 79 -3.30 4.44 1.21
CA ALA A 79 -2.63 3.50 0.31
C ALA A 79 -1.12 3.59 0.53
N THR A 80 -0.47 2.48 0.89
CA THR A 80 0.97 2.45 1.17
C THR A 80 1.79 2.07 -0.05
N GLY A 81 3.09 2.37 -0.03
CA GLY A 81 4.05 1.78 -0.95
C GLY A 81 4.16 0.26 -0.77
N GLY A 82 4.57 -0.46 -1.83
CA GLY A 82 4.72 -1.91 -1.76
C GLY A 82 5.81 -2.40 -0.80
N GLY A 83 6.75 -1.52 -0.43
CA GLY A 83 7.83 -1.80 0.53
C GLY A 83 7.53 -1.39 1.96
N ALA A 84 6.39 -0.79 2.23
CA ALA A 84 6.03 -0.26 3.55
C ALA A 84 6.11 -1.28 4.69
N VAL A 85 5.99 -2.57 4.39
CA VAL A 85 6.02 -3.67 5.39
C VAL A 85 7.41 -4.25 5.64
N LEU A 86 8.47 -3.75 4.97
CA LEU A 86 9.81 -4.37 5.04
C LEU A 86 10.42 -4.30 6.44
N THR A 87 10.22 -3.23 7.17
CA THR A 87 10.72 -3.09 8.54
C THR A 87 9.65 -3.47 9.57
N GLU A 88 10.08 -4.03 10.69
CA GLU A 88 9.19 -4.38 11.79
C GLU A 88 8.52 -3.11 12.36
N GLN A 89 9.28 -2.04 12.52
CA GLN A 89 8.78 -0.77 13.03
C GLN A 89 7.63 -0.21 12.17
N ASN A 90 7.71 -0.32 10.85
CA ASN A 90 6.63 0.10 9.97
C ASN A 90 5.40 -0.79 10.13
N ARG A 91 5.57 -2.12 10.24
CA ARG A 91 4.45 -3.05 10.46
C ARG A 91 3.72 -2.75 11.76
N GLU A 92 4.46 -2.52 12.85
CA GLU A 92 3.90 -2.13 14.15
C GLU A 92 3.17 -0.79 14.08
N LEU A 93 3.79 0.22 13.42
CA LEU A 93 3.19 1.53 13.21
C LEU A 93 1.85 1.41 12.49
N LEU A 94 1.81 0.73 11.35
CA LEU A 94 0.59 0.54 10.56
C LEU A 94 -0.50 -0.17 11.38
N ARG A 95 -0.16 -1.26 12.06
CA ARG A 95 -1.11 -2.05 12.86
C ARG A 95 -1.75 -1.27 14.00
N ARG A 96 -0.97 -0.44 14.71
CA ARG A 96 -1.49 0.37 15.83
C ARG A 96 -2.24 1.62 15.38
N SER A 97 -2.04 2.06 14.14
CA SER A 97 -2.59 3.31 13.62
C SER A 97 -3.94 3.15 12.92
N GLY A 98 -4.32 1.93 12.55
CA GLY A 98 -5.58 1.69 11.86
C GLY A 98 -5.82 0.21 11.54
N THR A 99 -6.87 -0.06 10.78
CA THR A 99 -7.19 -1.40 10.30
C THR A 99 -6.47 -1.66 8.97
N VAL A 100 -5.59 -2.65 8.96
CA VAL A 100 -4.73 -2.98 7.81
C VAL A 100 -5.36 -4.08 6.97
N PHE A 101 -5.58 -3.79 5.69
CA PHE A 101 -6.09 -4.70 4.67
C PHE A 101 -4.98 -5.02 3.66
N TRP A 102 -4.66 -6.29 3.52
CA TRP A 102 -3.70 -6.76 2.52
C TRP A 102 -4.43 -7.15 1.23
N LEU A 103 -4.17 -6.42 0.15
CA LEU A 103 -4.65 -6.77 -1.20
C LEU A 103 -3.74 -7.87 -1.75
N ASP A 104 -4.18 -9.11 -1.60
CA ASP A 104 -3.41 -10.29 -2.01
C ASP A 104 -3.72 -10.65 -3.47
N ARG A 105 -3.08 -9.91 -4.38
CA ARG A 105 -3.19 -10.12 -5.81
C ARG A 105 -2.14 -11.11 -6.30
N PRO A 106 -2.53 -12.21 -7.00
CA PRO A 106 -1.60 -13.14 -7.61
C PRO A 106 -0.64 -12.47 -8.60
N VAL A 107 0.59 -12.97 -8.67
CA VAL A 107 1.62 -12.42 -9.59
C VAL A 107 1.15 -12.39 -11.03
N ASP A 108 0.46 -13.43 -11.49
CA ASP A 108 -0.07 -13.52 -12.86
C ASP A 108 -1.04 -12.37 -13.17
N ASN A 109 -1.88 -12.00 -12.20
CA ASN A 109 -2.82 -10.90 -12.34
C ASN A 109 -2.14 -9.52 -12.23
N ILE A 110 -1.04 -9.41 -11.51
CA ILE A 110 -0.21 -8.19 -11.50
C ILE A 110 0.46 -8.00 -12.86
N MET A 111 1.02 -9.08 -13.43
CA MET A 111 1.70 -9.03 -14.73
C MET A 111 0.77 -8.69 -15.90
N SER A 112 -0.50 -9.07 -15.81
CA SER A 112 -1.50 -8.79 -16.84
C SER A 112 -1.99 -7.34 -16.85
N THR A 113 -1.56 -6.50 -15.92
CA THR A 113 -1.96 -5.10 -15.87
C THR A 113 -0.95 -4.18 -16.54
N ASP A 114 -1.42 -3.19 -17.32
CA ASP A 114 -0.58 -2.14 -17.95
C ASP A 114 0.21 -1.31 -16.91
N TYR A 115 -0.15 -1.42 -15.64
CA TYR A 115 0.54 -0.78 -14.51
C TYR A 115 1.93 -1.36 -14.20
N ALA A 116 2.28 -2.52 -14.75
CA ALA A 116 3.63 -3.08 -14.60
C ALA A 116 4.68 -2.29 -15.39
N ALA A 117 4.27 -1.62 -16.47
CA ALA A 117 5.14 -0.77 -17.27
C ALA A 117 5.57 0.49 -16.49
N GLY A 118 6.88 0.69 -16.34
CA GLY A 118 7.46 1.89 -15.74
C GLY A 118 7.79 1.82 -14.24
N ARG A 119 7.62 0.66 -13.58
CA ARG A 119 8.05 0.51 -12.16
C ARG A 119 9.42 -0.19 -12.07
N PRO A 120 10.44 0.45 -11.45
CA PRO A 120 11.82 -0.11 -11.38
C PRO A 120 11.89 -1.51 -10.77
N LEU A 121 11.07 -1.80 -9.75
CA LEU A 121 11.02 -3.12 -9.10
C LEU A 121 10.40 -4.22 -9.95
N LEU A 122 9.72 -3.88 -11.05
CA LEU A 122 9.10 -4.83 -11.98
C LEU A 122 9.92 -4.99 -13.27
N ALA A 123 11.02 -4.24 -13.42
CA ALA A 123 11.89 -4.28 -14.60
C ALA A 123 12.58 -5.65 -14.81
N GLY A 124 12.69 -6.47 -13.74
CA GLY A 124 13.26 -7.82 -13.82
C GLY A 124 12.30 -8.91 -14.36
N GLY A 125 11.10 -8.54 -14.79
CA GLY A 125 10.12 -9.47 -15.34
C GLY A 125 9.45 -10.37 -14.29
N GLU A 126 8.77 -11.42 -14.79
CA GLU A 126 7.96 -12.32 -13.96
C GLU A 126 8.75 -13.03 -12.84
N ALA A 127 9.97 -13.50 -13.14
CA ALA A 127 10.79 -14.22 -12.17
C ALA A 127 11.17 -13.31 -10.97
N ALA A 128 11.53 -12.05 -11.26
CA ALA A 128 11.84 -11.08 -10.21
C ALA A 128 10.60 -10.73 -9.38
N LEU A 129 9.44 -10.59 -10.02
CA LEU A 129 8.19 -10.31 -9.32
C LEU A 129 7.75 -11.49 -8.44
N ARG A 130 7.91 -12.74 -8.90
CA ARG A 130 7.64 -13.94 -8.09
C ARG A 130 8.59 -14.04 -6.89
N ALA A 131 9.88 -13.75 -7.08
CA ALA A 131 10.85 -13.70 -5.99
C ALA A 131 10.48 -12.60 -4.98
N LEU A 132 10.12 -11.42 -5.44
CA LEU A 132 9.68 -10.32 -4.59
C LEU A 132 8.41 -10.68 -3.81
N TYR A 133 7.43 -11.31 -4.46
CA TYR A 133 6.21 -11.79 -3.82
C TYR A 133 6.51 -12.83 -2.72
N ALA A 134 7.36 -13.80 -3.00
CA ALA A 134 7.74 -14.83 -2.04
C ALA A 134 8.37 -14.24 -0.76
N VAL A 135 9.22 -13.22 -0.91
CA VAL A 135 9.84 -12.53 0.23
C VAL A 135 8.84 -11.66 1.00
N ARG A 136 7.94 -10.96 0.30
CA ARG A 136 7.05 -9.97 0.92
C ARG A 136 5.74 -10.55 1.44
N CYS A 137 5.25 -11.66 0.89
CA CYS A 137 4.00 -12.29 1.28
C CYS A 137 3.92 -12.57 2.79
N PRO A 138 4.93 -13.17 3.45
CA PRO A 138 4.92 -13.36 4.91
C PRO A 138 4.86 -12.04 5.68
N LEU A 139 5.48 -10.96 5.16
CA LEU A 139 5.49 -9.66 5.80
C LEU A 139 4.13 -8.97 5.71
N TYR A 140 3.46 -9.07 4.55
CA TYR A 140 2.08 -8.60 4.42
C TYR A 140 1.15 -9.37 5.37
N ALA A 141 1.27 -10.70 5.42
CA ALA A 141 0.47 -11.54 6.32
C ALA A 141 0.68 -11.16 7.79
N ALA A 142 1.92 -10.88 8.21
CA ALA A 142 2.24 -10.46 9.57
C ALA A 142 1.72 -9.05 9.90
N CYS A 143 1.61 -8.17 8.90
CA CYS A 143 1.15 -6.79 9.07
C CYS A 143 -0.38 -6.67 9.02
N ALA A 144 -1.07 -7.47 8.22
CA ALA A 144 -2.49 -7.35 7.96
C ALA A 144 -3.37 -7.73 9.16
N HIS A 145 -4.52 -7.06 9.29
CA HIS A 145 -5.64 -7.55 10.07
C HIS A 145 -6.56 -8.42 9.22
N TYR A 146 -6.69 -8.08 7.94
CA TYR A 146 -7.53 -8.81 6.99
C TYR A 146 -6.79 -9.01 5.67
N ARG A 147 -6.88 -10.23 5.13
CA ARG A 147 -6.45 -10.57 3.77
C ARG A 147 -7.64 -10.37 2.82
N VAL A 148 -7.46 -9.59 1.78
CA VAL A 148 -8.47 -9.33 0.74
C VAL A 148 -8.12 -10.17 -0.48
N PRO A 149 -8.96 -11.15 -0.84
CA PRO A 149 -8.74 -11.97 -2.03
C PRO A 149 -8.84 -11.12 -3.29
N ASP A 150 -8.13 -11.54 -4.34
CA ASP A 150 -8.18 -10.87 -5.64
C ASP A 150 -9.58 -10.91 -6.25
N GLY A 151 -9.88 -9.87 -7.05
CA GLY A 151 -11.16 -9.72 -7.71
C GLY A 151 -11.27 -8.39 -8.45
N THR A 152 -12.45 -8.07 -8.92
CA THR A 152 -12.71 -6.74 -9.50
C THR A 152 -12.63 -5.66 -8.42
N VAL A 153 -12.45 -4.40 -8.83
CA VAL A 153 -12.40 -3.26 -7.90
C VAL A 153 -13.64 -3.22 -7.02
N ASP A 154 -14.83 -3.45 -7.59
CA ASP A 154 -16.09 -3.45 -6.82
C ASP A 154 -16.17 -4.62 -5.84
N GLN A 155 -15.78 -5.82 -6.24
CA GLN A 155 -15.75 -6.99 -5.34
C GLN A 155 -14.84 -6.76 -4.14
N MET A 156 -13.61 -6.28 -4.38
CA MET A 156 -12.64 -6.02 -3.32
C MET A 156 -13.09 -4.85 -2.42
N LYS A 157 -13.62 -3.77 -3.01
CA LYS A 157 -14.19 -2.65 -2.27
C LYS A 157 -15.33 -3.12 -1.35
N ASP A 158 -16.29 -3.86 -1.86
CA ASP A 158 -17.47 -4.31 -1.08
C ASP A 158 -17.06 -5.30 0.02
N TYR A 159 -16.08 -6.16 -0.25
CA TYR A 159 -15.48 -7.05 0.75
C TYR A 159 -14.85 -6.26 1.91
N ILE A 160 -14.02 -5.25 1.58
CA ILE A 160 -13.38 -4.39 2.57
C ILE A 160 -14.41 -3.60 3.37
N LEU A 161 -15.41 -2.99 2.71
CA LEU A 161 -16.45 -2.21 3.38
C LEU A 161 -17.26 -3.03 4.37
N ARG A 162 -17.55 -4.29 4.05
CA ARG A 162 -18.22 -5.22 4.97
C ARG A 162 -17.38 -5.43 6.23
N LEU A 163 -16.12 -5.82 6.08
CA LEU A 163 -15.22 -6.05 7.22
C LEU A 163 -14.97 -4.77 8.02
N TRP A 164 -14.82 -3.64 7.33
CA TRP A 164 -14.63 -2.34 7.98
C TRP A 164 -15.81 -1.91 8.84
N ARG A 165 -17.05 -2.25 8.44
CA ARG A 165 -18.26 -1.97 9.23
C ARG A 165 -18.32 -2.80 10.52
N ASP A 166 -17.77 -4.00 10.49
CA ASP A 166 -17.77 -4.95 11.60
C ASP A 166 -16.57 -4.73 12.55
N THR A 167 -15.63 -3.85 12.18
CA THR A 167 -14.49 -3.50 13.04
C THR A 167 -14.97 -2.53 14.14
N PRO A 168 -14.68 -2.83 15.43
CA PRO A 168 -15.14 -2.05 16.57
C PRO A 168 -14.57 -0.62 16.64
#